data_cd6d620d1976820b438591aedf1a7911
#
_entry.id   cd6d620d1976820b438591aedf1a7911
#
_cell.length_a   1.000
_cell.length_b   1.000
_cell.length_c   1.000
_cell.angle_alpha   90.00
_cell.angle_beta   90.00
_cell.angle_gamma   90.00
#
_symmetry.space_group_name_H-M   'P 1'
#
loop_
_entity.id
_entity.type
_entity.pdbx_description
1 polymer ?
#
loop_
_entity_poly.entity_id
_entity_poly.type
_entity_poly.pdbx_seq_one_letter_code
_entity_poly.pdbx_strand_id
1 'polypeptide(L)'
;MIVFLNEGRIMRIEIKEDGTWYHGSNKRFDVLRAGSTITQWQALAEAFSHQPSRLGYDDDGIIGHNGTEYGYLYIIDEPIKVGVDVYQHPKTTMDRNAEFLTKRDLKVKCIKDLPI
;
A
#
# COMPACT_ATOMS: atom_id res chain seq x y z
N MET A 1 -0.56 11.05 7.58
CA MET A 1 -0.24 9.81 8.31
C MET A 1 1.20 9.86 8.81
N ILE A 2 1.43 9.41 10.03
CA ILE A 2 2.76 9.35 10.64
C ILE A 2 3.22 7.90 10.60
N VAL A 3 4.45 7.68 10.14
CA VAL A 3 5.05 6.35 10.06
C VAL A 3 6.22 6.27 11.03
N PHE A 4 6.27 5.20 11.81
CA PHE A 4 7.35 4.94 12.77
C PHE A 4 8.14 3.71 12.33
N LEU A 5 9.46 3.81 12.40
CA LEU A 5 10.38 2.71 12.12
C LEU A 5 11.09 2.32 13.41
N ASN A 6 11.44 1.04 13.53
CA ASN A 6 12.28 0.59 14.63
C ASN A 6 13.68 1.16 14.49
N GLU A 7 14.21 1.68 15.59
CA GLU A 7 15.54 2.23 15.62
C GLU A 7 16.61 1.15 15.34
N GLY A 8 17.64 1.56 14.62
CA GLY A 8 18.80 0.73 14.36
C GLY A 8 18.58 -0.37 13.34
N ARG A 9 17.38 -0.49 12.79
CA ARG A 9 17.08 -1.50 11.77
C ARG A 9 16.28 -0.92 10.64
N ILE A 10 16.53 -1.45 9.45
CA ILE A 10 15.84 -1.02 8.22
C ILE A 10 15.25 -2.26 7.58
N MET A 11 13.93 -2.33 7.53
CA MET A 11 13.23 -3.31 6.73
C MET A 11 13.42 -2.94 5.26
N ARG A 12 13.90 -3.89 4.46
CA ARG A 12 14.07 -3.70 3.02
C ARG A 12 13.01 -4.48 2.26
N ILE A 13 12.41 -3.80 1.27
CA ILE A 13 11.39 -4.37 0.42
C ILE A 13 11.97 -4.47 -0.99
N GLU A 14 11.93 -5.67 -1.56
CA GLU A 14 12.31 -5.91 -2.95
C GLU A 14 11.07 -5.97 -3.81
N ILE A 15 11.09 -5.21 -4.90
CA ILE A 15 9.99 -5.22 -5.88
C ILE A 15 10.19 -6.41 -6.82
N LYS A 16 9.12 -7.18 -7.00
CA LYS A 16 9.07 -8.30 -7.93
C LYS A 16 8.38 -7.83 -9.21
N GLU A 17 9.00 -8.07 -10.36
CA GLU A 17 8.52 -7.60 -11.64
C GLU A 17 7.09 -8.06 -11.95
N ASP A 18 6.78 -9.31 -11.65
CA ASP A 18 5.45 -9.90 -11.87
C ASP A 18 4.68 -10.10 -10.55
N GLY A 19 5.07 -9.37 -9.51
CA GLY A 19 4.40 -9.43 -8.21
C GLY A 19 3.03 -8.78 -8.24
N THR A 20 2.20 -9.16 -7.27
CA THR A 20 0.87 -8.57 -7.10
C THR A 20 0.99 -7.20 -6.43
N TRP A 21 0.25 -6.25 -6.97
CA TRP A 21 0.13 -4.90 -6.40
C TRP A 21 -1.20 -4.77 -5.67
N TYR A 22 -1.18 -4.15 -4.51
CA TYR A 22 -2.33 -3.99 -3.62
C TYR A 22 -2.65 -2.53 -3.37
N HIS A 23 -3.92 -2.27 -3.08
CA HIS A 23 -4.41 -0.99 -2.60
C HIS A 23 -5.42 -1.22 -1.49
N GLY A 24 -5.31 -0.46 -0.41
CA GLY A 24 -6.27 -0.48 0.68
C GLY A 24 -7.09 0.79 0.71
N SER A 25 -8.41 0.67 0.85
CA SER A 25 -9.31 1.80 0.91
C SER A 25 -10.49 1.51 1.84
N ASN A 26 -11.09 2.55 2.38
CA ASN A 26 -12.36 2.45 3.11
C ASN A 26 -13.57 2.59 2.19
N LYS A 27 -13.37 2.64 0.87
CA LYS A 27 -14.44 2.83 -0.12
C LYS A 27 -14.41 1.73 -1.17
N ARG A 28 -15.56 1.53 -1.83
CA ARG A 28 -15.70 0.61 -2.94
C ARG A 28 -15.63 1.33 -4.28
N PHE A 29 -14.90 0.76 -5.22
CA PHE A 29 -14.77 1.26 -6.59
C PHE A 29 -14.19 0.16 -7.49
N ASP A 30 -14.31 0.35 -8.81
CA ASP A 30 -13.78 -0.59 -9.81
C ASP A 30 -12.52 -0.04 -10.48
N VAL A 31 -12.30 1.26 -10.38
CA VAL A 31 -11.17 1.95 -11.00
C VAL A 31 -10.47 2.78 -9.95
N LEU A 32 -9.17 2.58 -9.82
CA LEU A 32 -8.31 3.37 -8.95
C LEU A 32 -7.77 4.56 -9.75
N ARG A 33 -7.94 5.76 -9.22
CA ARG A 33 -7.52 6.98 -9.92
C ARG A 33 -6.01 7.15 -9.93
N ALA A 34 -5.50 7.79 -10.98
CA ALA A 34 -4.12 8.22 -11.06
C ALA A 34 -3.73 9.04 -9.82
N GLY A 35 -2.51 8.85 -9.35
CA GLY A 35 -2.01 9.49 -8.12
C GLY A 35 -2.33 8.73 -6.85
N SER A 36 -2.91 7.54 -6.95
CA SER A 36 -3.20 6.70 -5.80
C SER A 36 -1.99 5.90 -5.36
N THR A 37 -1.93 5.57 -4.08
CA THR A 37 -0.85 4.76 -3.51
C THR A 37 -1.14 3.28 -3.66
N ILE A 38 -0.17 2.54 -4.15
CA ILE A 38 -0.19 1.08 -4.21
C ILE A 38 1.10 0.50 -3.64
N THR A 39 1.07 -0.77 -3.29
CA THR A 39 2.21 -1.47 -2.70
C THR A 39 2.18 -2.95 -3.06
N GLN A 40 3.33 -3.58 -3.10
CA GLN A 40 3.41 -5.04 -3.16
C GLN A 40 3.36 -5.68 -1.76
N TRP A 41 3.41 -4.87 -0.72
CA TRP A 41 3.33 -5.33 0.66
C TRP A 41 1.87 -5.38 1.10
N GLN A 42 1.26 -6.55 1.03
CA GLN A 42 -0.17 -6.73 1.31
C GLN A 42 -0.58 -6.22 2.68
N ALA A 43 0.19 -6.55 3.72
CA ALA A 43 -0.14 -6.12 5.08
C ALA A 43 -0.18 -4.58 5.21
N LEU A 44 0.67 -3.88 4.48
CA LEU A 44 0.66 -2.42 4.45
C LEU A 44 -0.62 -1.89 3.80
N ALA A 45 -1.03 -2.47 2.67
CA ALA A 45 -2.28 -2.10 2.02
C ALA A 45 -3.49 -2.36 2.94
N GLU A 46 -3.49 -3.47 3.64
CA GLU A 46 -4.55 -3.79 4.61
C GLU A 46 -4.61 -2.73 5.72
N ALA A 47 -3.47 -2.35 6.27
CA ALA A 47 -3.42 -1.30 7.30
C ALA A 47 -3.93 0.04 6.79
N PHE A 48 -3.54 0.43 5.57
CA PHE A 48 -3.99 1.67 4.95
C PHE A 48 -5.51 1.72 4.76
N SER A 49 -6.15 0.56 4.54
CA SER A 49 -7.61 0.50 4.34
C SER A 49 -8.39 1.03 5.53
N HIS A 50 -7.83 0.94 6.72
CA HIS A 50 -8.45 1.38 7.97
C HIS A 50 -8.24 2.87 8.25
N GLN A 51 -7.62 3.60 7.34
CA GLN A 51 -7.37 5.05 7.42
C GLN A 51 -6.64 5.45 8.71
N PRO A 52 -5.48 4.85 9.00
CA PRO A 52 -4.74 5.19 10.22
C PRO A 52 -4.14 6.58 10.15
N SER A 53 -4.10 7.28 11.29
CA SER A 53 -3.29 8.49 11.43
C SER A 53 -1.87 8.16 11.87
N ARG A 54 -1.65 6.95 12.41
CA ARG A 54 -0.34 6.46 12.86
C ARG A 54 -0.16 5.02 12.40
N LEU A 55 1.01 4.74 11.87
CA LEU A 55 1.36 3.41 11.40
C LEU A 55 2.86 3.21 11.61
N GLY A 56 3.24 2.04 12.08
CA GLY A 56 4.63 1.66 12.21
C GLY A 56 4.80 0.17 11.93
N TYR A 57 6.03 -0.26 11.84
CA TYR A 57 6.35 -1.68 11.70
C TYR A 57 7.67 -2.00 12.39
N ASP A 58 7.80 -3.25 12.83
CA ASP A 58 9.00 -3.74 13.48
C ASP A 58 9.97 -4.38 12.48
N ASP A 59 11.06 -4.94 12.98
CA ASP A 59 12.11 -5.56 12.17
C ASP A 59 11.63 -6.76 11.37
N ASP A 60 10.58 -7.42 11.86
CA ASP A 60 9.99 -8.60 11.21
C ASP A 60 8.89 -8.20 10.22
N GLY A 61 8.64 -6.90 10.07
CA GLY A 61 7.60 -6.40 9.18
C GLY A 61 6.20 -6.51 9.76
N ILE A 62 6.07 -6.66 11.08
CA ILE A 62 4.76 -6.67 11.74
C ILE A 62 4.27 -5.24 11.89
N ILE A 63 3.12 -4.95 11.31
CA ILE A 63 2.55 -3.61 11.29
C ILE A 63 1.64 -3.39 12.49
N GLY A 64 1.83 -2.25 13.15
CA GLY A 64 0.89 -1.71 14.12
C GLY A 64 0.30 -0.40 13.61
N HIS A 65 -0.98 -0.18 13.84
CA HIS A 65 -1.65 1.05 13.41
C HIS A 65 -2.87 1.34 14.29
N ASN A 66 -3.38 2.57 14.18
CA ASN A 66 -4.54 3.05 14.93
C ASN A 66 -5.76 3.32 14.06
N GLY A 67 -5.80 2.77 12.85
CA GLY A 67 -6.95 2.94 11.96
C GLY A 67 -8.22 2.33 12.52
N THR A 68 -9.37 2.95 12.26
CA THR A 68 -10.67 2.58 12.84
C THR A 68 -11.75 2.36 11.79
N GLU A 69 -11.47 2.60 10.52
CA GLU A 69 -12.45 2.47 9.45
C GLU A 69 -12.55 1.03 8.95
N TYR A 70 -13.75 0.62 8.56
CA TYR A 70 -13.94 -0.62 7.82
C TYR A 70 -13.21 -0.51 6.48
N GLY A 71 -12.41 -1.51 6.14
CA GLY A 71 -11.55 -1.44 4.96
C GLY A 71 -11.88 -2.49 3.91
N TYR A 72 -11.29 -2.27 2.73
CA TYR A 72 -11.35 -3.19 1.60
C TYR A 72 -9.96 -3.32 1.02
N LEU A 73 -9.57 -4.54 0.69
CA LEU A 73 -8.31 -4.82 0.02
C LEU A 73 -8.57 -5.05 -1.46
N TYR A 74 -7.81 -4.35 -2.29
CA TYR A 74 -7.86 -4.46 -3.74
C TYR A 74 -6.55 -5.01 -4.28
N ILE A 75 -6.65 -5.75 -5.39
CA ILE A 75 -5.49 -6.00 -6.25
C ILE A 75 -5.63 -5.15 -7.51
N ILE A 76 -4.49 -4.75 -8.05
CA ILE A 76 -4.45 -4.10 -9.36
C ILE A 76 -4.67 -5.19 -10.41
N ASP A 77 -5.74 -5.04 -11.19
CA ASP A 77 -6.18 -6.04 -12.17
C ASP A 77 -5.73 -5.69 -13.59
N GLU A 78 -4.48 -5.26 -13.70
CA GLU A 78 -3.80 -4.92 -14.94
C GLU A 78 -2.31 -5.18 -14.78
N PRO A 79 -1.59 -5.44 -15.88
CA PRO A 79 -0.14 -5.49 -15.84
C PRO A 79 0.45 -4.15 -15.41
N ILE A 80 1.45 -4.18 -14.56
CA ILE A 80 2.12 -2.98 -14.02
C ILE A 80 3.61 -3.02 -14.36
N LYS A 81 4.10 -1.93 -14.93
CA LYS A 81 5.52 -1.74 -15.19
C LYS A 81 6.01 -0.53 -14.40
N VAL A 82 6.94 -0.77 -13.48
CA VAL A 82 7.55 0.29 -12.68
C VAL A 82 8.31 1.26 -13.59
N GLY A 83 8.12 2.56 -13.36
CA GLY A 83 8.69 3.61 -14.18
C GLY A 83 7.81 4.01 -15.36
N VAL A 84 6.82 3.19 -15.71
CA VAL A 84 5.85 3.47 -16.79
C VAL A 84 4.46 3.72 -16.22
N ASP A 85 3.93 2.75 -15.46
CA ASP A 85 2.58 2.82 -14.89
C ASP A 85 2.57 3.36 -13.46
N VAL A 86 3.67 3.16 -12.74
CA VAL A 86 3.82 3.54 -11.34
C VAL A 86 5.25 4.03 -11.09
N TYR A 87 5.41 4.83 -10.05
CA TYR A 87 6.71 5.34 -9.62
C TYR A 87 6.76 5.42 -8.10
N GLN A 88 7.97 5.38 -7.54
CA GLN A 88 8.15 5.46 -6.10
C GLN A 88 7.55 6.76 -5.55
N HIS A 89 6.86 6.64 -4.41
CA HIS A 89 6.28 7.81 -3.75
C HIS A 89 7.40 8.76 -3.31
N PRO A 90 7.43 10.00 -3.80
CA PRO A 90 8.58 10.90 -3.59
C PRO A 90 8.71 11.38 -2.14
N LYS A 91 7.65 11.26 -1.36
CA LYS A 91 7.60 11.74 0.02
C LYS A 91 7.41 10.62 1.05
N THR A 92 7.69 9.37 0.65
CA THR A 92 7.56 8.27 1.60
C THR A 92 8.55 8.42 2.75
N THR A 93 8.10 8.08 3.96
CA THR A 93 8.94 8.00 5.15
C THR A 93 9.31 6.56 5.49
N MET A 94 8.85 5.62 4.68
CA MET A 94 9.16 4.19 4.77
C MET A 94 10.29 3.83 3.80
N ASP A 95 10.60 2.53 3.70
CA ASP A 95 11.44 2.04 2.61
C ASP A 95 10.87 2.55 1.29
N ARG A 96 11.76 3.00 0.38
CA ARG A 96 11.33 3.60 -0.89
C ARG A 96 10.52 2.66 -1.78
N ASN A 97 10.61 1.35 -1.54
CA ASN A 97 9.83 0.35 -2.27
C ASN A 97 8.52 -0.03 -1.55
N ALA A 98 8.19 0.62 -0.43
CA ALA A 98 6.95 0.37 0.28
C ALA A 98 5.74 1.02 -0.38
N GLU A 99 5.91 2.22 -0.93
CA GLU A 99 4.82 3.00 -1.49
C GLU A 99 5.14 3.45 -2.91
N PHE A 100 4.20 3.23 -3.81
CA PHE A 100 4.25 3.69 -5.19
C PHE A 100 3.01 4.50 -5.52
N LEU A 101 3.14 5.45 -6.43
CA LEU A 101 2.02 6.22 -6.95
C LEU A 101 1.70 5.78 -8.37
N THR A 102 0.41 5.69 -8.69
CA THR A 102 -0.04 5.35 -10.03
C THR A 102 0.04 6.58 -10.94
N LYS A 103 0.47 6.37 -12.19
CA LYS A 103 0.55 7.44 -13.21
C LYS A 103 -0.73 7.56 -14.01
N ARG A 104 -1.57 6.56 -13.99
CA ARG A 104 -2.84 6.52 -14.72
C ARG A 104 -3.89 5.81 -13.90
N ASP A 105 -5.14 5.89 -14.33
CA ASP A 105 -6.21 5.10 -13.74
C ASP A 105 -5.97 3.63 -14.01
N LEU A 106 -6.26 2.78 -13.04
CA LEU A 106 -6.04 1.34 -13.12
C LEU A 106 -7.28 0.58 -12.72
N LYS A 107 -7.57 -0.49 -13.43
CA LYS A 107 -8.60 -1.44 -13.00
C LYS A 107 -8.17 -2.13 -11.73
N VAL A 108 -9.10 -2.29 -10.81
CA VAL A 108 -8.87 -2.98 -9.55
C VAL A 108 -9.98 -3.98 -9.28
N LYS A 109 -9.67 -4.95 -8.44
CA LYS A 109 -10.62 -5.94 -7.98
C LYS A 109 -10.54 -6.03 -6.47
N CYS A 110 -11.67 -5.86 -5.81
CA CYS A 110 -11.76 -6.07 -4.36
C CYS A 110 -11.67 -7.57 -4.07
N ILE A 111 -10.71 -7.96 -3.27
CA ILE A 111 -10.48 -9.37 -2.94
C ILE A 111 -10.81 -9.70 -1.49
N LYS A 112 -10.98 -8.71 -0.63
CA LYS A 112 -11.17 -8.96 0.79
C LYS A 112 -11.82 -7.79 1.49
N ASP A 113 -12.81 -8.07 2.32
CA ASP A 113 -13.34 -7.14 3.30
C ASP A 113 -12.46 -7.19 4.55
N LEU A 114 -12.19 -6.03 5.13
CA LEU A 114 -11.30 -5.89 6.29
C LEU A 114 -12.06 -5.18 7.41
N PRO A 115 -12.91 -5.89 8.15
CA PRO A 115 -13.60 -5.29 9.30
C PRO A 115 -12.60 -4.94 10.40
N ILE A 116 -12.98 -4.00 11.21
CA ILE A 116 -12.20 -3.60 12.40
C ILE A 116 -12.42 -4.61 13.54
#